data_c86b9fce70f7c175d089e53e6bcd921c
#
_entry.id   c86b9fce70f7c175d089e53e6bcd921c
#
_cell.length_a   1.000
_cell.length_b   1.000
_cell.length_c   1.000
_cell.angle_alpha   90.00
_cell.angle_beta   90.00
_cell.angle_gamma   90.00
#
_symmetry.space_group_name_H-M   'P 1'
#
loop_
_entity.id
_entity.type
_entity.pdbx_description
1 polymer ?
#
loop_
_entity_poly.entity_id
_entity_poly.type
_entity_poly.pdbx_seq_one_letter_code
_entity_poly.pdbx_strand_id
1 'polypeptide(L)'
;MNRIEIRKHIIPSGYKTRVFFIDDKPLYEYFNVWVSKGDELWERLRKPDMLEITWGYVMDFEGDNRFMRFLLQQDKACLPILSCPDDMDFSCVLIVADVMKENGKVFWKRMGIVNNTRESAFPPDKYGILFYDNFTDEEWDKYGDIVFEPEDSPKYKKWISKNWSEELYRRRINYTYPFLMNEDNITWFADCSFEFDSEEYETVVGKC
;
A
#
# COMPACT_ATOMS: atom_id res chain seq x y z
N MET A 1 -8.38 0.77 24.04
CA MET A 1 -8.51 0.87 22.54
C MET A 1 -8.32 2.32 22.17
N ASN A 2 -7.59 2.54 21.10
CA ASN A 2 -7.40 3.87 20.51
C ASN A 2 -8.56 4.18 19.57
N ARG A 3 -8.83 5.46 19.39
CA ARG A 3 -9.79 5.95 18.40
C ARG A 3 -9.05 6.39 17.15
N ILE A 4 -9.50 5.96 15.97
CA ILE A 4 -8.94 6.39 14.69
C ILE A 4 -9.96 7.19 13.89
N GLU A 5 -9.53 8.28 13.28
CA GLU A 5 -10.35 9.11 12.42
C GLU A 5 -9.54 9.70 11.27
N ILE A 6 -10.22 10.05 10.19
CA ILE A 6 -9.67 10.86 9.11
C ILE A 6 -10.40 12.19 9.09
N ARG A 7 -9.66 13.27 9.28
CA ARG A 7 -10.21 14.62 9.33
C ARG A 7 -9.55 15.54 8.29
N LYS A 8 -10.31 16.48 7.75
CA LYS A 8 -9.72 17.63 7.04
C LYS A 8 -9.04 18.51 8.06
N HIS A 9 -7.75 18.75 7.88
CA HIS A 9 -6.91 19.49 8.82
C HIS A 9 -5.98 20.44 8.07
N ILE A 10 -5.62 21.56 8.71
CA ILE A 10 -4.58 22.46 8.20
C ILE A 10 -3.27 22.03 8.84
N ILE A 11 -2.38 21.46 8.04
CA ILE A 11 -1.07 21.01 8.48
C ILE A 11 -0.11 22.20 8.72
N PRO A 12 1.02 22.01 9.43
CA PRO A 12 1.95 23.10 9.75
C PRO A 12 2.46 23.92 8.55
N SER A 13 2.53 23.32 7.37
CA SER A 13 2.87 24.00 6.12
C SER A 13 1.78 24.95 5.58
N GLY A 14 0.59 24.95 6.19
CA GLY A 14 -0.55 25.80 5.82
C GLY A 14 -1.51 25.15 4.81
N TYR A 15 -1.23 23.96 4.32
CA TYR A 15 -2.13 23.25 3.41
C TYR A 15 -3.26 22.55 4.19
N LYS A 16 -4.42 22.50 3.56
CA LYS A 16 -5.57 21.78 4.08
C LYS A 16 -5.67 20.41 3.38
N THR A 17 -5.41 19.36 4.13
CA THR A 17 -5.47 17.99 3.62
C THR A 17 -6.22 17.07 4.56
N ARG A 18 -6.37 15.79 4.20
CA ARG A 18 -6.92 14.74 5.06
C ARG A 18 -5.78 14.15 5.87
N VAL A 19 -5.98 14.02 7.16
CA VAL A 19 -4.98 13.53 8.12
C VAL A 19 -5.59 12.46 9.00
N PHE A 20 -4.84 11.41 9.30
CA PHE A 20 -5.18 10.47 10.37
C PHE A 20 -5.04 11.14 11.71
N PHE A 21 -6.06 10.96 12.53
CA PHE A 21 -6.03 11.27 13.95
C PHE A 21 -6.14 9.97 14.75
N ILE A 22 -5.27 9.82 15.72
CA ILE A 22 -5.32 8.74 16.72
C ILE A 22 -5.44 9.39 18.08
N ASP A 23 -6.52 9.08 18.81
CA ASP A 23 -6.84 9.71 20.10
C ASP A 23 -6.80 11.24 20.02
N ASP A 24 -7.46 11.83 19.04
CA ASP A 24 -7.52 13.26 18.74
C ASP A 24 -6.18 13.94 18.40
N LYS A 25 -5.11 13.19 18.27
CA LYS A 25 -3.79 13.69 17.89
C LYS A 25 -3.48 13.35 16.45
N PRO A 26 -3.06 14.32 15.60
CA PRO A 26 -2.68 14.03 14.20
C PRO A 26 -1.49 13.07 14.15
N LEU A 27 -1.53 12.11 13.22
CA LEU A 27 -0.51 11.06 13.11
C LEU A 27 0.90 11.62 12.92
N TYR A 28 1.08 12.70 12.16
CA TYR A 28 2.40 13.32 11.95
C TYR A 28 3.04 13.86 13.24
N GLU A 29 2.26 14.17 14.27
CA GLU A 29 2.82 14.57 15.56
C GLU A 29 3.46 13.41 16.32
N TYR A 30 3.01 12.17 16.09
CA TYR A 30 3.67 10.99 16.63
C TYR A 30 5.05 10.81 16.00
N PHE A 31 5.20 11.09 14.70
CA PHE A 31 6.52 11.03 14.05
C PHE A 31 7.54 11.98 14.70
N ASN A 32 7.11 13.15 15.17
CA ASN A 32 7.99 14.07 15.89
C ASN A 32 8.52 13.49 17.23
N VAL A 33 7.85 12.49 17.76
CA VAL A 33 8.26 11.77 18.98
C VAL A 33 9.12 10.56 18.65
N TRP A 34 8.76 9.84 17.59
CA TRP A 34 9.43 8.60 17.21
C TRP A 34 10.75 8.79 16.49
N VAL A 35 10.90 9.90 15.76
CA VAL A 35 12.09 10.17 14.96
C VAL A 35 12.66 11.54 15.32
N SER A 36 13.95 11.57 15.69
CA SER A 36 14.61 12.81 16.06
C SER A 36 14.88 13.68 14.81
N LYS A 37 14.60 14.98 14.93
CA LYS A 37 14.96 15.93 13.86
C LYS A 37 16.47 15.94 13.67
N GLY A 38 16.90 15.78 12.42
CA GLY A 38 18.31 15.73 12.05
C GLY A 38 18.86 14.30 11.88
N ASP A 39 18.08 13.27 12.22
CA ASP A 39 18.42 11.90 11.85
C ASP A 39 18.26 11.68 10.35
N GLU A 40 19.08 10.81 9.77
CA GLU A 40 18.96 10.41 8.35
C GLU A 40 17.54 9.96 8.00
N LEU A 41 16.89 9.26 8.92
CA LEU A 41 15.51 8.84 8.75
C LEU A 41 14.54 10.03 8.65
N TRP A 42 14.75 11.09 9.45
CA TRP A 42 13.93 12.30 9.39
C TRP A 42 13.99 12.96 7.99
N GLU A 43 15.18 13.02 7.43
CA GLU A 43 15.37 13.56 6.07
C GLU A 43 14.69 12.66 5.00
N ARG A 44 14.71 11.35 5.20
CA ARG A 44 14.02 10.40 4.32
C ARG A 44 12.50 10.53 4.40
N LEU A 45 11.94 10.88 5.54
CA LEU A 45 10.50 11.10 5.73
C LEU A 45 9.99 12.36 5.00
N ARG A 46 10.87 13.22 4.49
CA ARG A 46 10.52 14.40 3.68
C ARG A 46 9.38 15.22 4.27
N LYS A 47 9.51 15.62 5.55
CA LYS A 47 8.46 16.34 6.29
C LYS A 47 7.18 15.49 6.45
N PRO A 48 7.09 14.70 7.50
CA PRO A 48 5.97 13.77 7.72
C PRO A 48 4.58 14.40 7.69
N ASP A 49 4.47 15.69 8.00
CA ASP A 49 3.22 16.45 7.96
C ASP A 49 2.69 16.70 6.53
N MET A 50 3.54 16.51 5.52
CA MET A 50 3.16 16.64 4.11
C MET A 50 2.84 15.31 3.43
N LEU A 51 3.08 14.17 4.09
CA LEU A 51 2.71 12.89 3.52
C LEU A 51 1.19 12.71 3.51
N GLU A 52 0.70 12.15 2.43
CA GLU A 52 -0.73 11.95 2.23
C GLU A 52 -1.18 10.53 2.57
N ILE A 53 -2.44 10.39 2.94
CA ILE A 53 -3.03 9.09 3.24
C ILE A 53 -3.10 8.27 1.95
N THR A 54 -2.50 7.09 1.95
CA THR A 54 -2.52 6.15 0.83
C THR A 54 -3.93 5.65 0.49
N TRP A 55 -4.84 5.69 1.47
CA TRP A 55 -6.24 5.27 1.31
C TRP A 55 -7.13 6.47 1.06
N GLY A 56 -8.13 6.30 0.19
CA GLY A 56 -9.13 7.33 -0.02
C GLY A 56 -8.72 8.45 -0.95
N TYR A 57 -7.56 8.34 -1.54
CA TYR A 57 -7.24 9.02 -2.77
C TYR A 57 -7.32 8.03 -3.92
N VAL A 58 -7.73 8.52 -5.07
CA VAL A 58 -7.52 7.79 -6.32
C VAL A 58 -6.02 7.86 -6.55
N MET A 59 -5.31 6.78 -6.26
CA MET A 59 -3.92 6.66 -6.65
C MET A 59 -3.86 6.76 -8.18
N ASP A 60 -2.85 7.41 -8.71
CA ASP A 60 -2.71 7.63 -10.16
C ASP A 60 -2.67 6.30 -10.93
N PHE A 61 -2.35 5.24 -10.24
CA PHE A 61 -2.24 3.92 -10.80
C PHE A 61 -3.35 2.98 -10.32
N GLU A 62 -4.23 2.54 -11.21
CA GLU A 62 -5.35 1.64 -10.87
C GLU A 62 -4.90 0.34 -10.19
N GLY A 63 -3.73 -0.20 -10.59
CA GLY A 63 -3.14 -1.38 -9.98
C GLY A 63 -2.84 -1.19 -8.50
N ASP A 64 -2.37 -0.01 -8.09
CA ASP A 64 -2.07 0.30 -6.69
C ASP A 64 -3.36 0.42 -5.86
N ASN A 65 -4.41 0.99 -6.42
CA ASN A 65 -5.73 1.02 -5.77
C ASN A 65 -6.28 -0.40 -5.51
N ARG A 66 -6.16 -1.29 -6.49
CA ARG A 66 -6.59 -2.69 -6.33
C ARG A 66 -5.74 -3.42 -5.29
N PHE A 67 -4.43 -3.18 -5.32
CA PHE A 67 -3.51 -3.76 -4.37
C PHE A 67 -3.78 -3.28 -2.94
N MET A 68 -4.05 -1.99 -2.74
CA MET A 68 -4.48 -1.46 -1.44
C MET A 68 -5.74 -2.14 -0.93
N ARG A 69 -6.75 -2.31 -1.77
CA ARG A 69 -7.98 -3.03 -1.39
C ARG A 69 -7.71 -4.47 -1.00
N PHE A 70 -6.80 -5.13 -1.71
CA PHE A 70 -6.37 -6.49 -1.37
C PHE A 70 -5.70 -6.53 0.01
N LEU A 71 -4.75 -5.62 0.29
CA LEU A 71 -4.05 -5.54 1.58
C LEU A 71 -5.02 -5.26 2.73
N LEU A 72 -5.99 -4.37 2.53
CA LEU A 72 -6.99 -4.03 3.52
C LEU A 72 -7.90 -5.20 3.92
N GLN A 73 -8.00 -6.23 3.08
CA GLN A 73 -8.78 -7.44 3.36
C GLN A 73 -7.98 -8.51 4.12
N GLN A 74 -6.65 -8.37 4.22
CA GLN A 74 -5.82 -9.37 4.89
C GLN A 74 -5.89 -9.23 6.41
N ASP A 75 -5.81 -10.37 7.12
CA ASP A 75 -5.71 -10.40 8.58
C ASP A 75 -4.34 -9.93 9.08
N LYS A 76 -3.32 -10.09 8.25
CA LYS A 76 -1.97 -9.56 8.48
C LYS A 76 -1.44 -8.91 7.23
N ALA A 77 -0.97 -7.68 7.35
CA ALA A 77 -0.40 -6.96 6.24
C ALA A 77 0.62 -5.92 6.71
N CYS A 78 1.68 -5.75 5.92
CA CYS A 78 2.46 -4.52 5.94
C CYS A 78 1.69 -3.50 5.08
N LEU A 79 0.91 -2.65 5.74
CA LEU A 79 -0.07 -1.80 5.09
C LEU A 79 0.50 -0.42 4.79
N PRO A 80 0.61 0.00 3.53
CA PRO A 80 0.92 1.39 3.19
C PRO A 80 -0.13 2.34 3.77
N ILE A 81 0.29 3.31 4.56
CA ILE A 81 -0.62 4.26 5.22
C ILE A 81 -0.42 5.70 4.78
N LEU A 82 0.82 6.09 4.48
CA LEU A 82 1.15 7.41 3.96
C LEU A 82 2.12 7.28 2.79
N SER A 83 1.97 8.13 1.79
CA SER A 83 2.82 8.21 0.60
C SER A 83 3.18 9.65 0.26
N CYS A 84 4.14 9.81 -0.64
CA CYS A 84 4.50 11.09 -1.21
C CYS A 84 3.30 11.69 -1.99
N PRO A 85 2.94 12.95 -1.76
CA PRO A 85 1.83 13.57 -2.46
C PRO A 85 2.12 13.85 -3.94
N ASP A 86 3.40 13.88 -4.33
CA ASP A 86 3.78 14.24 -5.70
C ASP A 86 3.55 13.09 -6.68
N ASP A 87 3.77 11.85 -6.25
CA ASP A 87 3.72 10.68 -7.13
C ASP A 87 2.41 9.89 -7.01
N MET A 88 1.72 10.00 -5.87
CA MET A 88 0.44 9.30 -5.62
C MET A 88 0.45 7.81 -5.97
N ASP A 89 1.61 7.17 -5.83
CA ASP A 89 1.86 5.75 -6.09
C ASP A 89 2.86 5.15 -5.08
N PHE A 90 3.28 3.90 -5.31
CA PHE A 90 4.23 3.22 -4.43
C PHE A 90 5.70 3.42 -4.80
N SER A 91 6.03 4.33 -5.70
CA SER A 91 7.40 4.50 -6.21
C SER A 91 8.28 5.42 -5.37
N CYS A 92 7.70 6.27 -4.54
CA CYS A 92 8.40 7.27 -3.74
C CYS A 92 8.45 6.90 -2.25
N VAL A 93 8.29 7.86 -1.36
CA VAL A 93 8.24 7.62 0.10
C VAL A 93 6.98 6.86 0.45
N LEU A 94 7.15 5.74 1.13
CA LEU A 94 6.06 4.89 1.55
C LEU A 94 6.20 4.55 3.03
N ILE A 95 5.27 5.04 3.84
CA ILE A 95 5.16 4.70 5.26
C ILE A 95 4.17 3.57 5.41
N VAL A 96 4.58 2.56 6.16
CA VAL A 96 3.82 1.35 6.37
C VAL A 96 3.52 1.12 7.85
N ALA A 97 2.41 0.46 8.12
CA ALA A 97 2.11 -0.10 9.43
C ALA A 97 2.12 -1.63 9.38
N ASP A 98 2.69 -2.27 10.38
CA ASP A 98 2.55 -3.72 10.63
C ASP A 98 1.16 -3.94 11.26
N VAL A 99 0.22 -4.34 10.41
CA VAL A 99 -1.20 -4.49 10.80
C VAL A 99 -1.53 -5.94 11.05
N MET A 100 -2.28 -6.17 12.14
CA MET A 100 -2.87 -7.47 12.44
C MET A 100 -4.33 -7.29 12.84
N LYS A 101 -5.21 -8.12 12.29
CA LYS A 101 -6.62 -8.18 12.65
C LYS A 101 -6.90 -9.49 13.37
N GLU A 102 -7.41 -9.43 14.56
CA GLU A 102 -7.84 -10.63 15.30
C GLU A 102 -8.87 -10.27 16.38
N ASN A 103 -9.78 -11.20 16.66
CA ASN A 103 -10.75 -11.10 17.77
C ASN A 103 -11.56 -9.78 17.78
N GLY A 104 -11.96 -9.28 16.61
CA GLY A 104 -12.71 -8.02 16.48
C GLY A 104 -11.90 -6.77 16.73
N LYS A 105 -10.58 -6.86 16.66
CA LYS A 105 -9.65 -5.76 16.86
C LYS A 105 -8.67 -5.64 15.71
N VAL A 106 -8.20 -4.43 15.47
CA VAL A 106 -7.11 -4.12 14.55
C VAL A 106 -5.95 -3.51 15.31
N PHE A 107 -4.77 -4.06 15.11
CA PHE A 107 -3.53 -3.62 15.76
C PHE A 107 -2.60 -3.01 14.71
N TRP A 108 -2.10 -1.82 14.98
CA TRP A 108 -0.90 -1.30 14.32
C TRP A 108 0.25 -1.48 15.31
N LYS A 109 1.08 -2.47 15.07
CA LYS A 109 2.15 -2.86 15.98
C LYS A 109 3.35 -1.95 15.86
N ARG A 110 3.78 -1.71 14.63
CA ARG A 110 4.99 -0.96 14.31
C ARG A 110 4.71 -0.04 13.12
N MET A 111 5.50 1.03 13.03
CA MET A 111 5.53 1.91 11.88
C MET A 111 6.92 1.87 11.25
N GLY A 112 6.98 1.84 9.95
CA GLY A 112 8.20 1.77 9.19
C GLY A 112 8.17 2.55 7.89
N ILE A 113 9.36 2.73 7.31
CA ILE A 113 9.54 3.27 5.96
C ILE A 113 10.12 2.19 5.06
N VAL A 114 9.56 2.06 3.87
CA VAL A 114 10.08 1.13 2.87
C VAL A 114 11.40 1.65 2.31
N ASN A 115 12.44 0.82 2.31
CA ASN A 115 13.78 1.22 1.88
C ASN A 115 13.90 1.31 0.36
N ASN A 116 13.27 0.38 -0.33
CA ASN A 116 13.25 0.29 -1.78
C ASN A 116 11.82 0.24 -2.29
N THR A 117 11.31 1.36 -2.71
CA THR A 117 10.03 1.49 -3.39
C THR A 117 10.30 1.45 -4.89
N ARG A 118 10.28 0.30 -5.57
CA ARG A 118 10.84 0.31 -6.90
C ARG A 118 9.89 0.08 -8.05
N GLU A 119 10.04 0.95 -9.02
CA GLU A 119 9.64 0.80 -10.42
C GLU A 119 10.10 -0.53 -11.04
N SER A 120 11.34 -0.96 -10.70
CA SER A 120 11.93 -2.17 -11.29
C SER A 120 11.27 -3.48 -10.85
N ALA A 121 10.41 -3.46 -9.84
CA ALA A 121 9.57 -4.59 -9.51
C ALA A 121 8.43 -4.78 -10.53
N PHE A 122 8.34 -3.90 -11.51
CA PHE A 122 7.20 -3.84 -12.41
C PHE A 122 7.66 -3.94 -13.86
N PRO A 123 7.48 -5.09 -14.51
CA PRO A 123 7.78 -5.17 -15.94
C PRO A 123 6.81 -4.27 -16.70
N PRO A 124 7.31 -3.25 -17.40
CA PRO A 124 6.47 -2.31 -18.15
C PRO A 124 5.86 -2.92 -19.40
N ASP A 125 6.38 -4.08 -19.83
CA ASP A 125 5.96 -4.72 -21.07
C ASP A 125 4.64 -5.48 -20.89
N LYS A 126 3.60 -4.99 -21.51
CA LYS A 126 2.29 -5.64 -21.50
C LYS A 126 2.21 -6.91 -22.36
N TYR A 127 3.25 -7.22 -23.11
CA TYR A 127 3.38 -8.45 -23.89
C TYR A 127 4.33 -9.46 -23.25
N GLY A 128 4.82 -9.16 -22.05
CA GLY A 128 5.68 -10.07 -21.32
C GLY A 128 4.97 -11.34 -20.84
N ILE A 129 5.74 -12.22 -20.25
CA ILE A 129 5.29 -13.53 -19.78
C ILE A 129 4.18 -13.37 -18.75
N LEU A 130 3.12 -14.17 -18.87
CA LEU A 130 2.06 -14.26 -17.89
C LEU A 130 2.58 -14.80 -16.55
N PHE A 131 2.09 -14.24 -15.46
CA PHE A 131 2.39 -14.74 -14.11
C PHE A 131 1.50 -15.92 -13.74
N TYR A 132 1.57 -17.00 -14.54
CA TYR A 132 0.74 -18.17 -14.36
C TYR A 132 1.09 -18.99 -13.10
N ASP A 133 2.29 -18.84 -12.54
CA ASP A 133 2.68 -19.49 -11.27
C ASP A 133 1.80 -19.05 -10.10
N ASN A 134 1.11 -17.92 -10.26
CA ASN A 134 0.22 -17.35 -9.27
C ASN A 134 -1.25 -17.36 -9.72
N PHE A 135 -1.58 -18.16 -10.71
CA PHE A 135 -2.97 -18.39 -11.07
C PHE A 135 -3.67 -19.20 -9.96
N THR A 136 -4.85 -18.71 -9.57
CA THR A 136 -5.78 -19.52 -8.79
C THR A 136 -6.35 -20.66 -9.65
N ASP A 137 -6.98 -21.65 -9.02
CA ASP A 137 -7.64 -22.73 -9.75
C ASP A 137 -8.69 -22.19 -10.74
N GLU A 138 -9.44 -21.15 -10.34
CA GLU A 138 -10.41 -20.47 -11.21
C GLU A 138 -9.75 -19.75 -12.39
N GLU A 139 -8.59 -19.18 -12.19
CA GLU A 139 -7.82 -18.55 -13.27
C GLU A 139 -7.22 -19.59 -14.22
N TRP A 140 -6.77 -20.72 -13.71
CA TRP A 140 -6.33 -21.85 -14.53
C TRP A 140 -7.45 -22.39 -15.41
N ASP A 141 -8.64 -22.59 -14.84
CA ASP A 141 -9.82 -23.02 -15.59
C ASP A 141 -10.22 -22.01 -16.69
N LYS A 142 -10.04 -20.73 -16.40
CA LYS A 142 -10.46 -19.65 -17.28
C LYS A 142 -9.43 -19.27 -18.34
N TYR A 143 -8.15 -19.34 -18.01
CA TYR A 143 -7.07 -18.79 -18.81
C TYR A 143 -5.96 -19.77 -19.20
N GLY A 144 -6.00 -21.01 -18.68
CA GLY A 144 -4.95 -22.00 -18.89
C GLY A 144 -4.56 -22.21 -20.36
N ASP A 145 -5.53 -22.14 -21.27
CA ASP A 145 -5.28 -22.27 -22.70
C ASP A 145 -4.36 -21.18 -23.28
N ILE A 146 -4.32 -20.00 -22.64
CA ILE A 146 -3.51 -18.88 -23.11
C ILE A 146 -2.04 -19.06 -22.71
N VAL A 147 -1.78 -19.74 -21.60
CA VAL A 147 -0.41 -19.98 -21.12
C VAL A 147 0.41 -20.76 -22.16
N PHE A 148 -0.25 -21.61 -22.95
CA PHE A 148 0.39 -22.43 -23.99
C PHE A 148 0.42 -21.76 -25.37
N GLU A 149 -0.17 -20.57 -25.52
CA GLU A 149 -0.11 -19.82 -26.78
C GLU A 149 1.24 -19.12 -26.92
N PRO A 150 1.84 -19.11 -28.11
CA PRO A 150 3.01 -18.28 -28.39
C PRO A 150 2.73 -16.79 -28.14
N GLU A 151 3.66 -16.10 -27.48
CA GLU A 151 3.51 -14.67 -27.12
C GLU A 151 3.32 -13.76 -28.34
N ASP A 152 3.84 -14.16 -29.50
CA ASP A 152 3.68 -13.42 -30.76
C ASP A 152 2.38 -13.76 -31.49
N SER A 153 1.63 -14.76 -31.01
CA SER A 153 0.38 -15.16 -31.68
C SER A 153 -0.68 -14.04 -31.62
N PRO A 154 -1.53 -13.89 -32.66
CA PRO A 154 -2.65 -12.95 -32.63
C PRO A 154 -3.64 -13.22 -31.51
N LYS A 155 -3.80 -14.49 -31.10
CA LYS A 155 -4.69 -14.90 -30.02
C LYS A 155 -4.17 -14.39 -28.68
N TYR A 156 -2.87 -14.61 -28.38
CA TYR A 156 -2.22 -14.12 -27.19
C TYR A 156 -2.28 -12.58 -27.09
N LYS A 157 -1.84 -11.88 -28.16
CA LYS A 157 -1.85 -10.41 -28.19
C LYS A 157 -3.23 -9.82 -27.98
N LYS A 158 -4.25 -10.41 -28.56
CA LYS A 158 -5.64 -10.00 -28.36
C LYS A 158 -6.09 -10.23 -26.93
N TRP A 159 -5.73 -11.37 -26.35
CA TRP A 159 -6.09 -11.70 -24.97
C TRP A 159 -5.40 -10.76 -23.98
N ILE A 160 -4.07 -10.60 -24.07
CA ILE A 160 -3.31 -9.77 -23.12
C ILE A 160 -3.75 -8.29 -23.20
N SER A 161 -4.05 -7.81 -24.41
CA SER A 161 -4.57 -6.45 -24.59
C SER A 161 -5.91 -6.22 -23.90
N LYS A 162 -6.77 -7.24 -23.85
CA LYS A 162 -8.09 -7.19 -23.21
C LYS A 162 -8.01 -7.34 -21.70
N ASN A 163 -7.07 -8.15 -21.21
CA ASN A 163 -6.97 -8.53 -19.80
C ASN A 163 -5.76 -7.87 -19.11
N TRP A 164 -5.19 -6.82 -19.74
CA TRP A 164 -3.96 -6.21 -19.24
C TRP A 164 -4.09 -5.66 -17.82
N SER A 165 -5.21 -5.08 -17.45
CA SER A 165 -5.41 -4.56 -16.08
C SER A 165 -5.41 -5.66 -15.02
N GLU A 166 -5.94 -6.86 -15.34
CA GLU A 166 -5.89 -8.02 -14.44
C GLU A 166 -4.48 -8.58 -14.33
N GLU A 167 -3.77 -8.67 -15.45
CA GLU A 167 -2.37 -9.10 -15.47
C GLU A 167 -1.47 -8.10 -14.75
N LEU A 168 -1.69 -6.83 -14.96
CA LEU A 168 -1.00 -5.75 -14.26
C LEU A 168 -1.20 -5.84 -12.74
N TYR A 169 -2.42 -6.08 -12.30
CA TYR A 169 -2.74 -6.29 -10.89
C TYR A 169 -2.03 -7.52 -10.31
N ARG A 170 -2.05 -8.65 -11.04
CA ARG A 170 -1.34 -9.88 -10.64
C ARG A 170 0.16 -9.64 -10.52
N ARG A 171 0.77 -8.95 -11.47
CA ARG A 171 2.18 -8.57 -11.42
C ARG A 171 2.49 -7.71 -10.22
N ARG A 172 1.64 -6.76 -9.90
CA ARG A 172 1.81 -5.91 -8.72
C ARG A 172 1.75 -6.70 -7.42
N ILE A 173 0.79 -7.59 -7.25
CA ILE A 173 0.72 -8.45 -6.07
C ILE A 173 2.01 -9.27 -5.93
N ASN A 174 2.50 -9.85 -7.00
CA ASN A 174 3.68 -10.71 -6.97
C ASN A 174 4.98 -9.98 -6.70
N TYR A 175 5.12 -8.74 -7.15
CA TYR A 175 6.34 -7.97 -6.94
C TYR A 175 6.23 -7.04 -5.74
N THR A 176 5.10 -6.39 -5.53
CA THR A 176 4.96 -5.37 -4.49
C THR A 176 4.60 -5.99 -3.14
N TYR A 177 3.76 -7.00 -3.11
CA TYR A 177 3.38 -7.66 -1.86
C TYR A 177 4.56 -8.38 -1.18
N PRO A 178 5.33 -9.25 -1.85
CA PRO A 178 6.56 -9.80 -1.28
C PRO A 178 7.57 -8.73 -0.88
N PHE A 179 7.69 -7.67 -1.65
CA PHE A 179 8.55 -6.53 -1.37
C PHE A 179 8.17 -5.80 -0.08
N LEU A 180 6.89 -5.57 0.17
CA LEU A 180 6.38 -4.97 1.41
C LEU A 180 6.43 -5.92 2.60
N MET A 181 6.34 -7.23 2.36
CA MET A 181 6.44 -8.26 3.41
C MET A 181 7.87 -8.66 3.75
N ASN A 182 8.85 -8.20 2.99
CA ASN A 182 10.25 -8.41 3.32
C ASN A 182 10.70 -7.44 4.41
N GLU A 183 10.85 -7.93 5.64
CA GLU A 183 11.23 -7.13 6.79
C GLU A 183 12.59 -6.42 6.63
N ASP A 184 13.53 -7.02 5.89
CA ASP A 184 14.83 -6.41 5.60
C ASP A 184 14.72 -5.18 4.69
N ASN A 185 13.60 -5.04 3.99
CA ASN A 185 13.31 -3.89 3.14
C ASN A 185 12.56 -2.77 3.87
N ILE A 186 12.29 -2.93 5.16
CA ILE A 186 11.58 -1.93 5.95
C ILE A 186 12.46 -1.48 7.11
N THR A 187 12.68 -0.19 7.22
CA THR A 187 13.24 0.40 8.42
C THR A 187 12.11 0.70 9.39
N TRP A 188 11.93 -0.17 10.39
CA TRP A 188 10.98 0.04 11.47
C TRP A 188 11.53 1.11 12.42
N PHE A 189 10.76 2.17 12.67
CA PHE A 189 11.21 3.30 13.48
C PHE A 189 10.34 3.55 14.72
N ALA A 190 9.21 2.87 14.85
CA ALA A 190 8.36 3.01 16.03
C ALA A 190 7.62 1.72 16.36
N ASP A 191 7.59 1.37 17.65
CA ASP A 191 6.63 0.43 18.23
C ASP A 191 5.43 1.25 18.72
N CYS A 192 4.39 1.33 17.91
CA CYS A 192 3.25 2.22 18.22
C CYS A 192 2.18 1.56 19.09
N SER A 193 2.01 0.24 18.99
CA SER A 193 1.06 -0.55 19.79
C SER A 193 -0.37 0.02 19.81
N PHE A 194 -0.84 0.57 18.69
CA PHE A 194 -2.21 1.04 18.59
C PHE A 194 -3.17 -0.14 18.46
N GLU A 195 -4.29 -0.05 19.18
CA GLU A 195 -5.37 -1.04 19.19
C GLU A 195 -6.69 -0.34 18.91
N PHE A 196 -7.38 -0.73 17.82
CA PHE A 196 -8.63 -0.16 17.36
C PHE A 196 -9.75 -1.21 17.43
N ASP A 197 -10.98 -0.77 17.62
CA ASP A 197 -12.15 -1.58 17.34
C ASP A 197 -12.29 -1.86 15.83
N SER A 198 -12.58 -3.10 15.45
CA SER A 198 -12.60 -3.49 14.03
C SER A 198 -13.71 -2.80 13.25
N GLU A 199 -14.91 -2.62 13.83
CA GLU A 199 -16.03 -1.97 13.15
C GLU A 199 -15.78 -0.48 12.97
N GLU A 200 -15.24 0.19 14.00
CA GLU A 200 -14.84 1.60 13.90
C GLU A 200 -13.74 1.79 12.87
N TYR A 201 -12.71 0.94 12.91
CA TYR A 201 -11.60 0.97 11.97
C TYR A 201 -12.08 0.81 10.51
N GLU A 202 -12.91 -0.21 10.24
CA GLU A 202 -13.44 -0.45 8.90
C GLU A 202 -14.37 0.68 8.43
N THR A 203 -15.09 1.32 9.34
CA THR A 203 -15.91 2.49 9.03
C THR A 203 -15.06 3.67 8.57
N VAL A 204 -13.87 3.85 9.14
CA VAL A 204 -12.93 4.91 8.76
C VAL A 204 -12.24 4.57 7.44
N VAL A 205 -11.76 3.35 7.30
CA VAL A 205 -10.98 2.87 6.15
C VAL A 205 -11.88 2.56 4.94
N GLY A 206 -13.05 1.99 5.15
CA GLY A 206 -13.99 1.64 4.09
C GLY A 206 -14.72 2.82 3.45
N LYS A 207 -14.61 4.02 4.02
CA LYS A 207 -15.11 5.28 3.43
C LYS A 207 -14.08 5.99 2.54
N CYS A 208 -12.96 5.36 2.38
CA CYS A 208 -11.84 5.86 1.60
C CYS A 208 -11.80 5.27 0.20
#